data_01bef001ece8533bd6dea2687eff2d82
#
_entry.id   01bef001ece8533bd6dea2687eff2d82
#
_cell.length_a   1.000
_cell.length_b   1.000
_cell.length_c   1.000
_cell.angle_alpha   90.00
_cell.angle_beta   90.00
_cell.angle_gamma   90.00
#
_symmetry.space_group_name_H-M   'P 1'
#
loop_
_entity.id
_entity.type
_entity.pdbx_description
1 polymer ?
#
loop_
_entity_poly.entity_id
_entity_poly.type
_entity_poly.pdbx_seq_one_letter_code
_entity_poly.pdbx_strand_id
1 'polypeptide(L)'
;MHEFKPDDIVKSCDAIEAGCRLHPEGMGCCYKLPVMSPIIVTSDEINSPEFSHEMIVNKRRQLFEALNGLNDMDTASCKTCACLQEKKYKDVNFDYLGGCKIESSFNIAPSYSCNLRCSYCYLKETAGGHYHPATYNIIDVYEKFREKGKIKPAPWIQYNGGEPTLDKDFEKNLEYMVNYMGTVCIFSNSTNYSPLVEKYLAENKIFYETSVDAGTASTYKKIHAADAYTRVLSNIIRYVKTGTKNVFVKYIVLPENMTDDDLWGFVMAMAAIKPPHVYIASEYVCGDDFKIHPDSYKFAAKMWYMLEKYANITPYLPTDDEASDEQYVKYSQDVKAEYARLIKENPITDEFNLNKQCCCKAKKKLSLRKRLFSISKENNHKV
;
A
#
# COMPACT_ATOMS: atom_id res chain seq x y z
N MET A 1 14.93 -22.33 30.30
CA MET A 1 14.23 -21.92 29.07
C MET A 1 13.05 -22.87 28.89
N HIS A 2 11.86 -22.34 28.73
CA HIS A 2 10.69 -23.17 28.40
C HIS A 2 10.82 -23.55 26.92
N GLU A 3 11.01 -24.84 26.64
CA GLU A 3 11.07 -25.34 25.27
C GLU A 3 9.68 -25.78 24.82
N PHE A 4 9.15 -25.20 23.76
CA PHE A 4 7.92 -25.68 23.14
C PHE A 4 8.14 -27.03 22.50
N LYS A 5 7.19 -27.92 22.71
CA LYS A 5 7.14 -29.25 22.03
C LYS A 5 6.55 -29.05 20.62
N PRO A 6 6.88 -29.91 19.65
CA PRO A 6 6.41 -29.75 18.25
C PRO A 6 4.89 -29.59 18.09
N ASP A 7 4.09 -30.24 18.92
CA ASP A 7 2.63 -30.20 18.84
C ASP A 7 1.97 -29.20 19.80
N ASP A 8 2.75 -28.43 20.56
CA ASP A 8 2.20 -27.36 21.39
C ASP A 8 1.51 -26.30 20.49
N ILE A 9 0.34 -25.84 20.96
CA ILE A 9 -0.40 -24.77 20.29
C ILE A 9 0.18 -23.44 20.77
N VAL A 10 0.63 -22.63 19.81
CA VAL A 10 1.29 -21.35 20.04
C VAL A 10 0.63 -20.26 19.21
N LYS A 11 0.77 -19.02 19.65
CA LYS A 11 0.32 -17.83 18.91
C LYS A 11 1.45 -17.33 18.00
N SER A 12 1.16 -17.19 16.71
CA SER A 12 2.07 -16.62 15.73
C SER A 12 1.30 -15.97 14.57
N CYS A 13 2.00 -15.30 13.67
CA CYS A 13 1.45 -14.82 12.41
C CYS A 13 2.53 -14.82 11.32
N ASP A 14 2.09 -14.84 10.05
CA ASP A 14 2.99 -14.89 8.91
C ASP A 14 3.96 -13.68 8.88
N ALA A 15 3.54 -12.52 9.39
CA ALA A 15 4.41 -11.34 9.43
C ALA A 15 5.57 -11.48 10.41
N ILE A 16 5.33 -12.04 11.62
CA ILE A 16 6.41 -12.30 12.59
C ILE A 16 7.38 -13.31 12.01
N GLU A 17 6.87 -14.33 11.33
CA GLU A 17 7.70 -15.41 10.80
C GLU A 17 8.53 -15.00 9.59
N ALA A 18 7.95 -14.23 8.67
CA ALA A 18 8.60 -13.97 7.38
C ALA A 18 8.39 -12.57 6.80
N GLY A 19 7.66 -11.69 7.49
CA GLY A 19 7.46 -10.31 7.03
C GLY A 19 8.70 -9.43 7.25
N CYS A 20 8.77 -8.33 6.51
CA CYS A 20 9.83 -7.35 6.65
C CYS A 20 9.25 -5.95 6.44
N ARG A 21 9.42 -5.10 7.43
CA ARG A 21 9.20 -3.68 7.31
C ARG A 21 10.47 -2.93 7.64
N LEU A 22 10.99 -2.21 6.66
CA LEU A 22 12.16 -1.35 6.82
C LEU A 22 11.72 0.10 6.90
N HIS A 23 12.13 0.78 7.95
CA HIS A 23 11.80 2.18 8.21
C HIS A 23 13.00 2.88 8.91
N PRO A 24 13.01 4.21 9.06
CA PRO A 24 14.20 4.93 9.52
C PRO A 24 14.82 4.39 10.81
N GLU A 25 14.02 3.90 11.76
CA GLU A 25 14.50 3.42 13.04
C GLU A 25 15.05 1.98 13.00
N GLY A 26 14.79 1.23 11.91
CA GLY A 26 15.26 -0.14 11.78
C GLY A 26 14.28 -1.07 11.08
N MET A 27 14.31 -2.36 11.44
CA MET A 27 13.46 -3.40 10.89
C MET A 27 12.37 -3.80 11.87
N GLY A 28 11.11 -3.80 11.40
CA GLY A 28 9.98 -4.47 12.02
C GLY A 28 9.49 -5.66 11.19
N CYS A 29 8.50 -6.39 11.66
CA CYS A 29 7.91 -7.53 10.96
C CYS A 29 6.67 -7.15 10.15
N CYS A 30 5.85 -6.21 10.65
CA CYS A 30 4.48 -6.00 10.21
C CYS A 30 4.27 -4.61 9.63
N TYR A 31 3.45 -4.53 8.59
CA TYR A 31 3.03 -3.27 7.96
C TYR A 31 1.65 -2.78 8.43
N LYS A 32 0.80 -3.69 8.95
CA LYS A 32 -0.59 -3.35 9.30
C LYS A 32 -0.72 -2.25 10.36
N LEU A 33 0.31 -2.13 11.19
CA LEU A 33 0.38 -1.12 12.23
C LEU A 33 1.70 -0.34 12.08
N PRO A 34 1.80 0.56 11.08
CA PRO A 34 3.04 1.23 10.76
C PRO A 34 3.71 1.91 11.96
N VAL A 35 2.91 2.34 12.91
CA VAL A 35 3.32 3.09 14.11
C VAL A 35 3.56 2.22 15.32
N MET A 36 2.88 1.07 15.39
CA MET A 36 2.88 0.21 16.57
C MET A 36 3.55 -1.14 16.33
N SER A 37 4.09 -1.38 15.12
CA SER A 37 4.88 -2.59 14.87
C SER A 37 6.17 -2.52 15.66
N PRO A 38 6.46 -3.51 16.52
CA PRO A 38 7.70 -3.53 17.25
C PRO A 38 8.89 -3.49 16.31
N ILE A 39 9.86 -2.61 16.60
CA ILE A 39 11.18 -2.67 15.98
C ILE A 39 11.88 -3.87 16.59
N ILE A 40 12.24 -4.83 15.74
CA ILE A 40 12.95 -6.03 16.18
C ILE A 40 14.46 -5.91 16.03
N VAL A 41 14.92 -5.15 15.02
CA VAL A 41 16.34 -4.82 14.81
C VAL A 41 16.45 -3.32 14.60
N THR A 42 17.18 -2.65 15.46
CA THR A 42 17.38 -1.19 15.38
C THR A 42 18.31 -0.82 14.23
N SER A 43 18.28 0.46 13.81
CA SER A 43 19.22 0.99 12.81
C SER A 43 20.69 0.83 13.24
N ASP A 44 21.00 0.99 14.54
CA ASP A 44 22.33 0.81 15.08
C ASP A 44 22.78 -0.66 15.00
N GLU A 45 21.88 -1.60 15.30
CA GLU A 45 22.16 -3.04 15.16
C GLU A 45 22.38 -3.43 13.69
N ILE A 46 21.61 -2.84 12.73
CA ILE A 46 21.82 -3.08 11.30
C ILE A 46 23.16 -2.55 10.82
N ASN A 47 23.62 -1.44 11.37
CA ASN A 47 24.94 -0.86 11.06
C ASN A 47 26.10 -1.55 11.77
N SER A 48 25.84 -2.47 12.71
CA SER A 48 26.89 -3.14 13.45
C SER A 48 27.60 -4.23 12.63
N PRO A 49 28.89 -4.52 12.91
CA PRO A 49 29.60 -5.63 12.28
C PRO A 49 28.97 -7.00 12.56
N GLU A 50 28.23 -7.13 13.64
CA GLU A 50 27.55 -8.36 14.07
C GLU A 50 26.22 -8.60 13.35
N PHE A 51 25.75 -7.65 12.53
CA PHE A 51 24.50 -7.77 11.81
C PHE A 51 24.50 -9.00 10.90
N SER A 52 23.58 -9.90 11.14
CA SER A 52 23.54 -11.22 10.48
C SER A 52 22.10 -11.72 10.34
N HIS A 53 21.92 -12.70 9.46
CA HIS A 53 20.68 -13.45 9.34
C HIS A 53 20.26 -14.06 10.68
N GLU A 54 21.21 -14.65 11.39
CA GLU A 54 20.99 -15.28 12.69
C GLU A 54 20.47 -14.27 13.75
N MET A 55 20.98 -13.03 13.72
CA MET A 55 20.48 -11.97 14.59
C MET A 55 19.00 -11.71 14.31
N ILE A 56 18.60 -11.53 13.05
CA ILE A 56 17.21 -11.27 12.67
C ILE A 56 16.30 -12.42 13.11
N VAL A 57 16.70 -13.66 12.85
CA VAL A 57 15.95 -14.85 13.25
C VAL A 57 15.76 -14.91 14.76
N ASN A 58 16.80 -14.62 15.54
CA ASN A 58 16.74 -14.60 17.01
C ASN A 58 15.81 -13.49 17.53
N LYS A 59 15.83 -12.31 16.92
CA LYS A 59 14.94 -11.19 17.28
C LYS A 59 13.46 -11.52 16.99
N ARG A 60 13.17 -12.16 15.86
CA ARG A 60 11.81 -12.67 15.56
C ARG A 60 11.37 -13.70 16.57
N ARG A 61 12.25 -14.60 16.97
CA ARG A 61 11.97 -15.60 18.01
C ARG A 61 11.68 -14.93 19.35
N GLN A 62 12.43 -13.92 19.76
CA GLN A 62 12.16 -13.15 20.97
C GLN A 62 10.76 -12.51 20.97
N LEU A 63 10.35 -11.91 19.83
CA LEU A 63 9.02 -11.34 19.69
C LEU A 63 7.93 -12.44 19.77
N PHE A 64 8.16 -13.58 19.14
CA PHE A 64 7.26 -14.75 19.22
C PHE A 64 7.16 -15.29 20.66
N GLU A 65 8.26 -15.41 21.37
CA GLU A 65 8.30 -15.84 22.78
C GLU A 65 7.52 -14.88 23.68
N ALA A 66 7.65 -13.57 23.46
CA ALA A 66 6.88 -12.56 24.18
C ALA A 66 5.38 -12.67 23.93
N LEU A 67 4.96 -12.95 22.70
CA LEU A 67 3.55 -13.21 22.37
C LEU A 67 2.99 -14.42 23.10
N ASN A 68 3.83 -15.39 23.42
CA ASN A 68 3.47 -16.61 24.14
C ASN A 68 3.81 -16.53 25.64
N GLY A 69 4.11 -15.33 26.16
CA GLY A 69 4.29 -15.07 27.58
C GLY A 69 5.61 -15.53 28.18
N LEU A 70 6.67 -15.71 27.36
CA LEU A 70 7.96 -16.21 27.81
C LEU A 70 8.99 -15.11 28.07
N ASN A 71 8.72 -13.86 27.69
CA ASN A 71 9.54 -12.70 28.00
C ASN A 71 8.68 -11.42 28.03
N ASP A 72 9.25 -10.30 28.45
CA ASP A 72 8.56 -9.03 28.70
C ASP A 72 8.64 -8.05 27.52
N MET A 73 9.01 -8.48 26.29
CA MET A 73 8.99 -7.59 25.14
C MET A 73 7.57 -7.09 24.89
N ASP A 74 7.42 -5.81 24.55
CA ASP A 74 6.10 -5.22 24.26
C ASP A 74 5.46 -5.85 23.01
N THR A 75 4.32 -6.50 23.23
CA THR A 75 3.50 -7.13 22.18
C THR A 75 2.05 -6.66 22.22
N ALA A 76 1.77 -5.52 22.87
CA ALA A 76 0.40 -5.05 23.07
C ALA A 76 -0.37 -4.94 21.75
N SER A 77 0.27 -4.36 20.72
CA SER A 77 -0.32 -4.21 19.38
C SER A 77 -0.57 -5.56 18.66
N CYS A 78 0.19 -6.59 18.98
CA CYS A 78 0.03 -7.91 18.37
C CYS A 78 -1.07 -8.74 19.03
N LYS A 79 -1.29 -8.57 20.35
CA LYS A 79 -2.24 -9.39 21.12
C LYS A 79 -3.69 -9.26 20.66
N THR A 80 -4.07 -8.11 20.14
CA THR A 80 -5.42 -7.82 19.63
C THR A 80 -5.52 -7.90 18.10
N CYS A 81 -4.43 -8.27 17.41
CA CYS A 81 -4.38 -8.26 15.95
C CYS A 81 -5.17 -9.43 15.35
N ALA A 82 -6.07 -9.14 14.41
CA ALA A 82 -6.85 -10.14 13.68
C ALA A 82 -5.99 -11.12 12.83
N CYS A 83 -4.72 -10.79 12.58
CA CYS A 83 -3.79 -11.69 11.87
C CYS A 83 -3.08 -12.68 12.78
N LEU A 84 -3.26 -12.57 14.10
CA LEU A 84 -2.71 -13.53 15.05
C LEU A 84 -3.47 -14.85 14.93
N GLN A 85 -2.75 -15.95 14.80
CA GLN A 85 -3.30 -17.28 14.60
C GLN A 85 -2.73 -18.25 15.64
N GLU A 86 -3.54 -19.22 16.03
CA GLU A 86 -3.07 -20.40 16.77
C GLU A 86 -2.60 -21.46 15.78
N LYS A 87 -1.40 -21.98 15.96
CA LYS A 87 -0.81 -23.04 15.14
C LYS A 87 0.08 -23.95 15.97
N LYS A 88 0.46 -25.11 15.42
CA LYS A 88 1.43 -25.99 16.08
C LYS A 88 2.83 -25.39 15.99
N TYR A 89 3.62 -25.51 17.05
CA TYR A 89 4.97 -24.96 17.09
C TYR A 89 5.87 -25.49 15.96
N LYS A 90 5.73 -26.75 15.55
CA LYS A 90 6.47 -27.32 14.41
C LYS A 90 6.22 -26.63 13.06
N ASP A 91 5.10 -25.88 12.94
CA ASP A 91 4.72 -25.17 11.73
C ASP A 91 5.22 -23.70 11.74
N VAL A 92 5.87 -23.26 12.83
CA VAL A 92 6.48 -21.91 12.96
C VAL A 92 7.88 -21.92 12.40
N ASN A 93 8.18 -20.92 11.55
CA ASN A 93 9.50 -20.83 10.93
C ASN A 93 9.92 -19.37 10.74
N PHE A 94 11.06 -18.97 11.32
CA PHE A 94 11.60 -17.61 11.27
C PHE A 94 12.74 -17.43 10.25
N ASP A 95 13.18 -18.49 9.59
CA ASP A 95 14.40 -18.49 8.75
C ASP A 95 14.25 -17.74 7.44
N TYR A 96 13.02 -17.57 6.96
CA TYR A 96 12.79 -17.05 5.62
C TYR A 96 12.31 -15.59 5.63
N LEU A 97 12.55 -14.93 4.51
CA LEU A 97 11.97 -13.63 4.18
C LEU A 97 11.02 -13.82 2.99
N GLY A 98 9.80 -13.29 3.08
CA GLY A 98 8.76 -13.49 2.06
C GLY A 98 7.99 -14.80 2.21
N GLY A 99 7.09 -15.06 1.25
CA GLY A 99 6.19 -16.22 1.30
C GLY A 99 5.02 -16.07 2.27
N CYS A 100 4.83 -14.89 2.87
CA CYS A 100 3.65 -14.58 3.66
C CYS A 100 2.39 -14.58 2.78
N LYS A 101 1.28 -15.06 3.34
CA LYS A 101 -0.04 -14.88 2.72
C LYS A 101 -0.53 -13.44 2.80
N ILE A 102 0.04 -12.65 3.70
CA ILE A 102 -0.23 -11.22 3.85
C ILE A 102 0.44 -10.48 2.69
N GLU A 103 -0.33 -9.64 1.99
CA GLU A 103 0.09 -8.97 0.75
C GLU A 103 1.38 -8.18 0.84
N SER A 104 1.65 -7.56 1.97
CA SER A 104 2.79 -6.71 2.16
C SER A 104 3.87 -7.39 2.98
N SER A 105 4.35 -8.55 2.51
CA SER A 105 5.48 -9.20 3.15
C SER A 105 6.73 -8.33 3.19
N PHE A 106 6.81 -7.35 2.27
CA PHE A 106 7.88 -6.37 2.22
C PHE A 106 7.32 -4.96 2.13
N ASN A 107 7.53 -4.17 3.19
CA ASN A 107 7.22 -2.75 3.23
C ASN A 107 8.52 -1.97 3.45
N ILE A 108 8.89 -1.13 2.51
CA ILE A 108 10.16 -0.41 2.51
C ILE A 108 9.87 1.08 2.54
N ALA A 109 10.18 1.71 3.65
CA ALA A 109 9.99 3.12 3.94
C ALA A 109 11.31 3.75 4.43
N PRO A 110 12.32 3.92 3.56
CA PRO A 110 13.66 4.32 3.98
C PRO A 110 13.73 5.75 4.54
N SER A 111 12.70 6.54 4.34
CA SER A 111 12.62 7.91 4.83
C SER A 111 11.19 8.29 5.11
N TYR A 112 10.99 9.08 6.16
CA TYR A 112 9.73 9.76 6.43
C TYR A 112 9.72 11.20 5.91
N SER A 113 10.80 11.65 5.25
CA SER A 113 10.84 12.96 4.62
C SER A 113 9.78 13.08 3.51
N CYS A 114 9.02 14.16 3.54
CA CYS A 114 7.98 14.43 2.56
C CYS A 114 7.89 15.93 2.31
N ASN A 115 7.63 16.32 1.08
CA ASN A 115 7.41 17.71 0.68
C ASN A 115 5.94 18.15 0.75
N LEU A 116 5.06 17.26 1.21
CA LEU A 116 3.66 17.56 1.54
C LEU A 116 3.42 17.48 3.04
N ARG A 117 2.28 18.05 3.47
CA ARG A 117 1.78 17.98 4.86
C ARG A 117 0.29 17.68 4.85
N CYS A 118 -0.05 16.50 4.29
CA CYS A 118 -1.44 16.08 4.11
C CYS A 118 -2.20 16.08 5.46
N SER A 119 -3.45 16.55 5.45
CA SER A 119 -4.27 16.66 6.67
C SER A 119 -4.51 15.30 7.33
N TYR A 120 -4.60 14.24 6.55
CA TYR A 120 -4.86 12.86 6.98
C TYR A 120 -3.59 12.01 7.16
N CYS A 121 -2.40 12.58 7.00
CA CYS A 121 -1.16 11.79 7.01
C CYS A 121 -0.86 11.23 8.40
N TYR A 122 -0.85 9.91 8.51
CA TYR A 122 -0.54 9.21 9.76
C TYR A 122 0.90 9.46 10.27
N LEU A 123 1.84 9.80 9.38
CA LEU A 123 3.23 10.10 9.76
C LEU A 123 3.35 11.36 10.64
N LYS A 124 2.35 12.24 10.67
CA LYS A 124 2.37 13.42 11.57
C LYS A 124 2.43 13.02 13.03
N GLU A 125 1.66 12.00 13.39
CA GLU A 125 1.55 11.54 14.78
C GLU A 125 2.70 10.59 15.13
N THR A 126 3.13 9.80 14.18
CA THR A 126 4.01 8.66 14.37
C THR A 126 5.48 8.99 14.27
N ALA A 127 5.83 9.91 13.39
CA ALA A 127 7.21 10.39 13.29
C ALA A 127 7.52 11.51 14.31
N GLY A 128 6.57 11.86 15.20
CA GLY A 128 6.74 12.96 16.16
C GLY A 128 7.19 14.27 15.50
N GLY A 129 6.88 14.47 14.21
CA GLY A 129 7.42 15.56 13.39
C GLY A 129 8.86 15.35 12.91
N HIS A 130 9.50 14.26 13.26
CA HIS A 130 10.87 13.93 12.84
C HIS A 130 10.87 13.16 11.52
N TYR A 131 11.00 13.89 10.41
CA TYR A 131 11.08 13.35 9.08
C TYR A 131 12.55 13.09 8.72
N HIS A 132 13.12 12.00 9.18
CA HIS A 132 14.51 11.65 8.89
C HIS A 132 14.64 10.42 7.99
N PRO A 133 15.72 10.30 7.20
CA PRO A 133 16.03 9.09 6.46
C PRO A 133 16.61 8.00 7.37
N ALA A 134 16.56 6.76 6.89
CA ALA A 134 17.32 5.67 7.50
C ALA A 134 18.81 5.97 7.48
N THR A 135 19.50 5.60 8.55
CA THR A 135 20.96 5.71 8.69
C THR A 135 21.69 4.45 8.21
N TYR A 136 20.95 3.42 7.85
CA TYR A 136 21.42 2.13 7.35
C TYR A 136 21.02 1.91 5.89
N ASN A 137 21.71 0.99 5.23
CA ASN A 137 21.36 0.58 3.87
C ASN A 137 20.23 -0.45 3.90
N ILE A 138 19.07 -0.12 3.33
CA ILE A 138 17.89 -1.00 3.31
C ILE A 138 18.13 -2.33 2.57
N ILE A 139 19.07 -2.35 1.62
CA ILE A 139 19.42 -3.53 0.83
C ILE A 139 20.11 -4.59 1.70
N ASP A 140 20.88 -4.17 2.70
CA ASP A 140 21.70 -5.09 3.52
C ASP A 140 20.85 -6.11 4.27
N VAL A 141 19.65 -5.71 4.72
CA VAL A 141 18.70 -6.65 5.37
C VAL A 141 18.28 -7.76 4.41
N TYR A 142 17.93 -7.40 3.18
CA TYR A 142 17.54 -8.39 2.17
C TYR A 142 18.72 -9.31 1.80
N GLU A 143 19.92 -8.75 1.65
CA GLU A 143 21.13 -9.51 1.29
C GLU A 143 21.46 -10.57 2.33
N LYS A 144 21.25 -10.32 3.65
CA LYS A 144 21.49 -11.35 4.68
C LYS A 144 20.65 -12.61 4.48
N PHE A 145 19.43 -12.48 3.98
CA PHE A 145 18.61 -13.64 3.63
C PHE A 145 18.98 -14.24 2.26
N ARG A 146 19.29 -13.39 1.28
CA ARG A 146 19.66 -13.81 -0.06
C ARG A 146 20.94 -14.65 -0.06
N GLU A 147 21.98 -14.22 0.66
CA GLU A 147 23.25 -14.94 0.82
C GLU A 147 23.07 -16.34 1.42
N LYS A 148 22.06 -16.51 2.27
CA LYS A 148 21.74 -17.83 2.87
C LYS A 148 20.75 -18.66 2.04
N GLY A 149 20.27 -18.17 0.90
CA GLY A 149 19.22 -18.85 0.12
C GLY A 149 17.87 -18.92 0.84
N LYS A 150 17.58 -17.95 1.71
CA LYS A 150 16.40 -17.94 2.58
C LYS A 150 15.34 -16.92 2.13
N ILE A 151 15.26 -16.65 0.83
CA ILE A 151 14.23 -15.81 0.23
C ILE A 151 13.12 -16.67 -0.35
N LYS A 152 11.87 -16.32 -0.06
CA LYS A 152 10.68 -16.84 -0.74
C LYS A 152 10.02 -15.73 -1.55
N PRO A 153 9.31 -16.05 -2.64
CA PRO A 153 8.61 -15.04 -3.42
C PRO A 153 7.66 -14.21 -2.55
N ALA A 154 7.71 -12.90 -2.72
CA ALA A 154 6.73 -11.96 -2.19
C ALA A 154 5.75 -11.58 -3.31
N PRO A 155 4.46 -11.36 -3.00
CA PRO A 155 3.49 -10.91 -4.02
C PRO A 155 3.94 -9.61 -4.66
N TRP A 156 4.35 -8.66 -3.83
CA TRP A 156 4.96 -7.40 -4.22
C TRP A 156 5.71 -6.76 -3.05
N ILE A 157 6.50 -5.75 -3.38
CA ILE A 157 7.26 -4.93 -2.45
C ILE A 157 6.60 -3.55 -2.44
N GLN A 158 6.18 -3.08 -1.29
CA GLN A 158 5.68 -1.70 -1.15
C GLN A 158 6.86 -0.77 -0.87
N TYR A 159 7.12 0.15 -1.79
CA TYR A 159 8.10 1.22 -1.61
C TYR A 159 7.36 2.51 -1.28
N ASN A 160 7.42 2.93 -0.04
CA ASN A 160 6.62 4.02 0.51
C ASN A 160 7.40 4.83 1.58
N GLY A 161 6.71 5.34 2.58
CA GLY A 161 7.25 6.17 3.65
C GLY A 161 6.71 7.60 3.57
N GLY A 162 7.59 8.61 3.58
CA GLY A 162 7.22 9.97 3.26
C GLY A 162 6.96 10.15 1.75
N GLU A 163 7.90 10.76 1.05
CA GLU A 163 7.93 10.76 -0.41
C GLU A 163 9.20 10.04 -0.89
N PRO A 164 9.10 8.84 -1.46
CA PRO A 164 10.27 8.05 -1.85
C PRO A 164 11.22 8.77 -2.81
N THR A 165 10.68 9.58 -3.73
CA THR A 165 11.47 10.31 -4.73
C THR A 165 12.33 11.44 -4.15
N LEU A 166 12.22 11.74 -2.86
CA LEU A 166 13.10 12.65 -2.13
C LEU A 166 14.30 11.95 -1.51
N ASP A 167 14.29 10.63 -1.44
CA ASP A 167 15.43 9.88 -0.93
C ASP A 167 16.58 9.95 -1.95
N LYS A 168 17.78 10.31 -1.47
CA LYS A 168 18.99 10.40 -2.30
C LYS A 168 19.35 9.08 -2.98
N ASP A 169 19.00 7.96 -2.37
CA ASP A 169 19.27 6.62 -2.86
C ASP A 169 18.05 6.00 -3.59
N PHE A 170 17.00 6.77 -3.87
CA PHE A 170 15.75 6.29 -4.47
C PHE A 170 15.98 5.46 -5.73
N GLU A 171 16.71 5.99 -6.71
CA GLU A 171 16.91 5.30 -7.99
C GLU A 171 17.74 4.02 -7.82
N LYS A 172 18.81 4.08 -7.02
CA LYS A 172 19.64 2.91 -6.70
C LYS A 172 18.81 1.81 -6.02
N ASN A 173 18.00 2.18 -5.03
CA ASN A 173 17.15 1.25 -4.30
C ASN A 173 16.08 0.66 -5.21
N LEU A 174 15.43 1.48 -6.06
CA LEU A 174 14.44 1.02 -7.01
C LEU A 174 15.03 0.04 -8.03
N GLU A 175 16.20 0.36 -8.61
CA GLU A 175 16.90 -0.54 -9.52
C GLU A 175 17.21 -1.89 -8.87
N TYR A 176 17.73 -1.86 -7.65
CA TYR A 176 18.03 -3.09 -6.92
C TYR A 176 16.78 -3.92 -6.68
N MET A 177 15.70 -3.30 -6.17
CA MET A 177 14.44 -4.00 -5.89
C MET A 177 13.85 -4.64 -7.15
N VAL A 178 13.81 -3.92 -8.27
CA VAL A 178 13.27 -4.43 -9.54
C VAL A 178 14.11 -5.58 -10.09
N ASN A 179 15.43 -5.53 -9.94
CA ASN A 179 16.33 -6.54 -10.50
C ASN A 179 16.46 -7.81 -9.64
N TYR A 180 16.33 -7.69 -8.32
CA TYR A 180 16.70 -8.79 -7.40
C TYR A 180 15.59 -9.19 -6.42
N MET A 181 14.65 -8.30 -6.11
CA MET A 181 13.65 -8.59 -5.08
C MET A 181 12.28 -8.99 -5.65
N GLY A 182 11.86 -8.44 -6.79
CA GLY A 182 10.61 -8.80 -7.44
C GLY A 182 9.74 -7.60 -7.83
N THR A 183 8.42 -7.78 -7.81
CA THR A 183 7.47 -6.73 -8.23
C THR A 183 7.38 -5.61 -7.20
N VAL A 184 7.70 -4.39 -7.61
CA VAL A 184 7.67 -3.20 -6.75
C VAL A 184 6.40 -2.39 -7.00
N CYS A 185 5.70 -2.01 -5.95
CA CYS A 185 4.65 -1.01 -5.97
C CYS A 185 5.16 0.26 -5.26
N ILE A 186 5.26 1.35 -6.00
CA ILE A 186 5.70 2.65 -5.49
C ILE A 186 4.48 3.44 -5.06
N PHE A 187 4.49 3.95 -3.83
CA PHE A 187 3.51 4.91 -3.32
C PHE A 187 4.16 6.29 -3.30
N SER A 188 3.72 7.18 -4.16
CA SER A 188 4.30 8.52 -4.32
C SER A 188 3.21 9.58 -4.41
N ASN A 189 3.50 10.77 -3.93
CA ASN A 189 2.61 11.92 -4.07
C ASN A 189 2.67 12.57 -5.47
N SER A 190 3.47 12.04 -6.37
CA SER A 190 3.65 12.52 -7.76
C SER A 190 4.10 13.98 -7.91
N THR A 191 4.58 14.63 -6.85
CA THR A 191 5.11 16.01 -6.99
C THR A 191 6.44 16.05 -7.75
N ASN A 192 7.23 14.98 -7.65
CA ASN A 192 8.48 14.81 -8.39
C ASN A 192 8.28 13.81 -9.53
N TYR A 193 8.86 14.15 -10.68
CA TYR A 193 8.94 13.23 -11.80
C TYR A 193 10.25 12.46 -11.76
N SER A 194 10.19 11.14 -12.01
CA SER A 194 11.37 10.28 -12.15
C SER A 194 11.37 9.61 -13.52
N PRO A 195 12.42 9.84 -14.34
CA PRO A 195 12.61 9.12 -15.60
C PRO A 195 12.72 7.61 -15.43
N LEU A 196 13.28 7.15 -14.29
CA LEU A 196 13.42 5.73 -13.98
C LEU A 196 12.05 5.08 -13.73
N VAL A 197 11.16 5.78 -13.00
CA VAL A 197 9.78 5.33 -12.81
C VAL A 197 9.06 5.23 -14.14
N GLU A 198 9.16 6.26 -15.01
CA GLU A 198 8.55 6.23 -16.35
C GLU A 198 9.07 5.05 -17.17
N LYS A 199 10.38 4.79 -17.17
CA LYS A 199 11.01 3.65 -17.86
C LYS A 199 10.43 2.33 -17.37
N TYR A 200 10.39 2.10 -16.06
CA TYR A 200 9.92 0.83 -15.52
C TYR A 200 8.40 0.65 -15.65
N LEU A 201 7.63 1.73 -15.68
CA LEU A 201 6.22 1.69 -16.05
C LEU A 201 6.03 1.29 -17.52
N ALA A 202 6.80 1.86 -18.45
CA ALA A 202 6.78 1.48 -19.86
C ALA A 202 7.13 0.00 -20.08
N GLU A 203 8.04 -0.53 -19.26
CA GLU A 203 8.44 -1.93 -19.26
C GLU A 203 7.48 -2.85 -18.47
N ASN A 204 6.45 -2.31 -17.81
CA ASN A 204 5.52 -2.99 -16.89
C ASN A 204 6.21 -3.74 -15.74
N LYS A 205 7.37 -3.27 -15.28
CA LYS A 205 8.15 -3.87 -14.19
C LYS A 205 7.72 -3.44 -12.80
N ILE A 206 7.02 -2.31 -12.69
CA ILE A 206 6.56 -1.74 -11.42
C ILE A 206 5.08 -1.41 -11.47
N PHE A 207 4.48 -1.28 -10.29
CA PHE A 207 3.21 -0.63 -10.05
C PHE A 207 3.46 0.75 -9.43
N TYR A 208 2.56 1.67 -9.68
CA TYR A 208 2.64 3.04 -9.18
C TYR A 208 1.29 3.49 -8.66
N GLU A 209 1.23 3.88 -7.41
CA GLU A 209 0.04 4.41 -6.77
C GLU A 209 0.27 5.84 -6.30
N THR A 210 -0.69 6.72 -6.58
CA THR A 210 -0.64 8.12 -6.17
C THR A 210 -2.00 8.61 -5.71
N SER A 211 -2.01 9.44 -4.66
CA SER A 211 -3.21 10.09 -4.15
C SER A 211 -3.32 11.51 -4.68
N VAL A 212 -4.46 11.84 -5.29
CA VAL A 212 -4.79 13.20 -5.74
C VAL A 212 -5.73 13.90 -4.75
N ASP A 213 -6.75 13.20 -4.27
CA ASP A 213 -7.68 13.56 -3.19
C ASP A 213 -8.36 14.93 -3.36
N ALA A 214 -8.42 15.45 -4.58
CA ALA A 214 -9.03 16.73 -4.90
C ALA A 214 -9.44 16.81 -6.37
N GLY A 215 -10.47 17.58 -6.66
CA GLY A 215 -10.86 17.97 -8.02
C GLY A 215 -10.42 19.39 -8.39
N THR A 216 -10.03 20.18 -7.39
CA THR A 216 -9.63 21.58 -7.57
C THR A 216 -8.25 21.87 -6.96
N ALA A 217 -7.53 22.84 -7.50
CA ALA A 217 -6.24 23.26 -6.96
C ALA A 217 -6.36 23.83 -5.53
N SER A 218 -7.47 24.50 -5.23
CA SER A 218 -7.73 25.05 -3.89
C SER A 218 -7.90 23.94 -2.84
N THR A 219 -8.69 22.92 -3.14
CA THR A 219 -8.89 21.77 -2.25
C THR A 219 -7.61 20.94 -2.12
N TYR A 220 -6.88 20.74 -3.23
CA TYR A 220 -5.57 20.09 -3.18
C TYR A 220 -4.62 20.81 -2.21
N LYS A 221 -4.51 22.13 -2.34
CA LYS A 221 -3.67 22.95 -1.46
C LYS A 221 -4.12 22.87 0.01
N LYS A 222 -5.42 22.83 0.26
CA LYS A 222 -5.97 22.70 1.62
C LYS A 222 -5.59 21.35 2.25
N ILE A 223 -5.74 20.27 1.49
CA ILE A 223 -5.49 18.89 1.98
C ILE A 223 -4.00 18.60 2.11
N HIS A 224 -3.20 18.94 1.10
CA HIS A 224 -1.79 18.55 1.00
C HIS A 224 -0.80 19.64 1.45
N ALA A 225 -1.31 20.83 1.81
CA ALA A 225 -0.54 22.01 2.23
C ALA A 225 0.52 22.45 1.19
N ALA A 226 0.25 22.22 -0.11
CA ALA A 226 1.17 22.55 -1.20
C ALA A 226 0.41 22.98 -2.46
N ASP A 227 0.96 23.94 -3.18
CA ASP A 227 0.46 24.38 -4.48
C ASP A 227 1.09 23.56 -5.61
N ALA A 228 0.67 22.30 -5.73
CA ALA A 228 1.28 21.32 -6.63
C ALA A 228 0.28 20.59 -7.55
N TYR A 229 -1.01 20.91 -7.50
CA TYR A 229 -2.07 20.17 -8.18
C TYR A 229 -1.77 19.96 -9.68
N THR A 230 -1.49 21.04 -10.42
CA THR A 230 -1.21 20.95 -11.86
C THR A 230 0.04 20.13 -12.16
N ARG A 231 1.08 20.25 -11.33
CA ARG A 231 2.33 19.49 -11.49
C ARG A 231 2.09 18.00 -11.27
N VAL A 232 1.31 17.64 -10.24
CA VAL A 232 0.95 16.25 -9.95
C VAL A 232 0.19 15.64 -11.12
N LEU A 233 -0.87 16.31 -11.62
CA LEU A 233 -1.60 15.83 -12.79
C LEU A 233 -0.71 15.69 -14.02
N SER A 234 0.22 16.64 -14.25
CA SER A 234 1.17 16.59 -15.36
C SER A 234 2.09 15.37 -15.29
N ASN A 235 2.58 15.02 -14.09
CA ASN A 235 3.42 13.84 -13.88
C ASN A 235 2.63 12.55 -14.09
N ILE A 236 1.40 12.47 -13.57
CA ILE A 236 0.50 11.33 -13.79
C ILE A 236 0.23 11.12 -15.29
N ILE A 237 -0.03 12.20 -16.04
CA ILE A 237 -0.21 12.14 -17.50
C ILE A 237 1.01 11.51 -18.18
N ARG A 238 2.23 11.90 -17.79
CA ARG A 238 3.46 11.33 -18.36
C ARG A 238 3.54 9.83 -18.10
N TYR A 239 3.30 9.39 -16.87
CA TYR A 239 3.32 7.98 -16.50
C TYR A 239 2.23 7.17 -17.23
N VAL A 240 1.01 7.70 -17.35
CA VAL A 240 -0.08 7.03 -18.09
C VAL A 240 0.22 6.95 -19.59
N LYS A 241 0.87 7.97 -20.17
CA LYS A 241 1.25 7.98 -21.61
C LYS A 241 2.24 6.89 -21.99
N THR A 242 2.92 6.25 -21.06
CA THR A 242 3.74 5.06 -21.34
C THR A 242 2.92 3.88 -21.88
N GLY A 243 1.61 3.91 -21.74
CA GLY A 243 0.71 2.81 -22.12
C GLY A 243 0.64 1.68 -21.09
N THR A 244 1.30 1.84 -19.95
CA THR A 244 1.24 0.87 -18.85
C THR A 244 -0.17 0.69 -18.31
N LYS A 245 -0.43 -0.48 -17.74
CA LYS A 245 -1.67 -0.78 -16.98
C LYS A 245 -1.46 -0.73 -15.46
N ASN A 246 -0.31 -0.26 -15.00
CA ASN A 246 0.12 -0.38 -13.62
C ASN A 246 0.08 0.95 -12.85
N VAL A 247 -0.64 1.97 -13.34
CA VAL A 247 -0.83 3.24 -12.63
C VAL A 247 -2.19 3.26 -11.95
N PHE A 248 -2.19 3.59 -10.66
CA PHE A 248 -3.37 3.72 -9.81
C PHE A 248 -3.46 5.16 -9.29
N VAL A 249 -4.59 5.81 -9.54
CA VAL A 249 -4.88 7.14 -9.00
C VAL A 249 -5.93 6.99 -7.91
N LYS A 250 -5.58 7.38 -6.69
CA LYS A 250 -6.44 7.28 -5.52
C LYS A 250 -7.11 8.61 -5.21
N TYR A 251 -8.36 8.52 -4.74
CA TYR A 251 -9.11 9.60 -4.12
C TYR A 251 -9.56 9.15 -2.73
N ILE A 252 -9.00 9.74 -1.70
CA ILE A 252 -9.43 9.54 -0.32
C ILE A 252 -10.57 10.53 -0.05
N VAL A 253 -11.74 10.01 0.28
CA VAL A 253 -12.91 10.85 0.59
C VAL A 253 -12.77 11.43 1.99
N LEU A 254 -12.68 12.75 2.07
CA LEU A 254 -12.49 13.55 3.27
C LEU A 254 -13.60 14.61 3.36
N PRO A 255 -13.94 15.12 4.55
CA PRO A 255 -14.91 16.21 4.67
C PRO A 255 -14.59 17.42 3.79
N GLU A 256 -13.30 17.72 3.61
CA GLU A 256 -12.81 18.87 2.85
C GLU A 256 -13.02 18.77 1.35
N ASN A 257 -13.13 17.56 0.79
CA ASN A 257 -13.24 17.32 -0.66
C ASN A 257 -14.58 16.72 -1.09
N MET A 258 -15.56 16.62 -0.18
CA MET A 258 -16.92 16.19 -0.52
C MET A 258 -17.77 17.34 -1.09
N THR A 259 -17.26 18.02 -2.12
CA THR A 259 -17.95 19.12 -2.81
C THR A 259 -18.26 18.73 -4.26
N ASP A 260 -19.27 19.36 -4.85
CA ASP A 260 -19.59 19.13 -6.26
C ASP A 260 -18.47 19.60 -7.18
N ASP A 261 -17.75 20.66 -6.85
CA ASP A 261 -16.61 21.16 -7.63
C ASP A 261 -15.46 20.14 -7.63
N ASP A 262 -15.15 19.52 -6.48
CA ASP A 262 -14.12 18.49 -6.40
C ASP A 262 -14.55 17.21 -7.09
N LEU A 263 -15.82 16.83 -6.96
CA LEU A 263 -16.37 15.69 -7.66
C LEU A 263 -16.23 15.83 -9.17
N TRP A 264 -16.73 16.95 -9.73
CA TRP A 264 -16.65 17.22 -11.17
C TRP A 264 -15.21 17.40 -11.64
N GLY A 265 -14.41 18.17 -10.90
CA GLY A 265 -13.03 18.44 -11.24
C GLY A 265 -12.19 17.14 -11.32
N PHE A 266 -12.35 16.25 -10.33
CA PHE A 266 -11.65 14.95 -10.34
C PHE A 266 -12.12 14.05 -11.49
N VAL A 267 -13.43 13.90 -11.69
CA VAL A 267 -13.99 13.08 -12.78
C VAL A 267 -13.51 13.57 -14.14
N MET A 268 -13.52 14.89 -14.38
CA MET A 268 -13.04 15.46 -15.63
C MET A 268 -11.54 15.31 -15.84
N ALA A 269 -10.76 15.43 -14.75
CA ALA A 269 -9.33 15.15 -14.79
C ALA A 269 -9.07 13.68 -15.17
N MET A 270 -9.77 12.73 -14.54
CA MET A 270 -9.64 11.31 -14.87
C MET A 270 -10.11 10.98 -16.28
N ALA A 271 -11.17 11.61 -16.77
CA ALA A 271 -11.63 11.47 -18.15
C ALA A 271 -10.57 11.96 -19.18
N ALA A 272 -9.83 13.00 -18.85
CA ALA A 272 -8.75 13.52 -19.70
C ALA A 272 -7.46 12.69 -19.62
N ILE A 273 -7.08 12.27 -18.42
CA ILE A 273 -5.84 11.49 -18.15
C ILE A 273 -6.00 10.04 -18.61
N LYS A 274 -7.17 9.45 -18.39
CA LYS A 274 -7.49 8.04 -18.63
C LYS A 274 -6.53 7.09 -17.93
N PRO A 275 -6.34 7.22 -16.60
CA PRO A 275 -5.50 6.28 -15.88
C PRO A 275 -6.10 4.88 -15.97
N PRO A 276 -5.28 3.82 -15.99
CA PRO A 276 -5.77 2.44 -16.03
C PRO A 276 -6.67 2.10 -14.86
N HIS A 277 -6.37 2.67 -13.69
CA HIS A 277 -7.09 2.39 -12.46
C HIS A 277 -7.34 3.67 -11.65
N VAL A 278 -8.56 3.77 -11.11
CA VAL A 278 -8.93 4.75 -10.09
C VAL A 278 -9.38 3.99 -8.85
N TYR A 279 -8.96 4.45 -7.68
CA TYR A 279 -9.27 3.86 -6.39
C TYR A 279 -9.97 4.90 -5.51
N ILE A 280 -11.17 4.60 -5.02
CA ILE A 280 -11.91 5.47 -4.10
C ILE A 280 -11.79 4.84 -2.71
N ALA A 281 -11.20 5.57 -1.76
CA ALA A 281 -10.99 5.14 -0.40
C ALA A 281 -11.64 6.11 0.59
N SER A 282 -11.89 5.66 1.81
CA SER A 282 -12.15 6.52 2.96
C SER A 282 -10.86 6.84 3.70
N GLU A 283 -10.91 7.80 4.62
CA GLU A 283 -9.77 8.14 5.48
C GLU A 283 -9.39 6.93 6.35
N TYR A 284 -8.12 6.56 6.30
CA TYR A 284 -7.54 5.58 7.22
C TYR A 284 -6.86 6.31 8.37
N VAL A 285 -7.35 6.11 9.57
CA VAL A 285 -6.71 6.61 10.79
C VAL A 285 -5.93 5.48 11.43
N CYS A 286 -4.68 5.73 11.75
CA CYS A 286 -3.84 4.77 12.46
C CYS A 286 -4.33 4.63 13.90
N GLY A 287 -4.79 3.46 14.27
CA GLY A 287 -5.42 3.17 15.55
C GLY A 287 -6.75 2.46 15.33
N ASP A 288 -7.52 2.27 16.37
CA ASP A 288 -8.71 1.42 16.35
C ASP A 288 -9.93 2.01 15.59
N ASP A 289 -9.82 3.23 15.03
CA ASP A 289 -10.96 3.91 14.42
C ASP A 289 -10.69 4.38 12.99
N PHE A 290 -11.32 3.72 12.02
CA PHE A 290 -11.59 4.37 10.72
C PHE A 290 -12.55 5.53 10.94
N LYS A 291 -12.13 6.75 10.64
CA LYS A 291 -13.05 7.87 10.58
C LYS A 291 -13.81 7.84 9.25
N ILE A 292 -14.82 7.01 9.20
CA ILE A 292 -15.77 7.02 8.09
C ILE A 292 -16.76 8.17 8.36
N HIS A 293 -16.66 9.23 7.58
CA HIS A 293 -17.62 10.33 7.66
C HIS A 293 -19.01 9.81 7.24
N PRO A 294 -20.10 10.15 7.98
CA PRO A 294 -21.44 9.57 7.76
C PRO A 294 -21.94 9.61 6.32
N ASP A 295 -21.65 10.66 5.56
CA ASP A 295 -22.12 10.81 4.17
C ASP A 295 -21.08 10.45 3.10
N SER A 296 -19.90 9.99 3.50
CA SER A 296 -18.80 9.68 2.55
C SER A 296 -19.16 8.57 1.56
N TYR A 297 -19.97 7.59 1.98
CA TYR A 297 -20.42 6.53 1.08
C TYR A 297 -21.31 7.05 -0.07
N LYS A 298 -22.16 8.08 0.19
CA LYS A 298 -22.97 8.68 -0.86
C LYS A 298 -22.12 9.42 -1.88
N PHE A 299 -21.13 10.17 -1.38
CA PHE A 299 -20.18 10.88 -2.22
C PHE A 299 -19.34 9.90 -3.07
N ALA A 300 -18.83 8.84 -2.45
CA ALA A 300 -18.07 7.78 -3.15
C ALA A 300 -18.92 7.09 -4.23
N ALA A 301 -20.19 6.78 -3.94
CA ALA A 301 -21.10 6.19 -4.90
C ALA A 301 -21.42 7.13 -6.07
N LYS A 302 -21.63 8.43 -5.80
CA LYS A 302 -21.83 9.47 -6.82
C LYS A 302 -20.57 9.61 -7.69
N MET A 303 -19.38 9.59 -7.10
CA MET A 303 -18.11 9.61 -7.83
C MET A 303 -17.96 8.38 -8.72
N TRP A 304 -18.27 7.18 -8.21
CA TRP A 304 -18.26 5.95 -9.01
C TRP A 304 -19.18 6.08 -10.23
N TYR A 305 -20.44 6.46 -10.00
CA TYR A 305 -21.41 6.68 -11.06
C TYR A 305 -20.89 7.65 -12.14
N MET A 306 -20.32 8.78 -11.72
CA MET A 306 -19.81 9.80 -12.63
C MET A 306 -18.55 9.35 -13.38
N LEU A 307 -17.63 8.63 -12.73
CA LEU A 307 -16.45 8.05 -13.38
C LEU A 307 -16.85 7.06 -14.48
N GLU A 308 -17.84 6.20 -14.23
CA GLU A 308 -18.33 5.30 -15.28
C GLU A 308 -19.01 6.06 -16.40
N LYS A 309 -19.88 7.02 -16.05
CA LYS A 309 -20.67 7.77 -17.03
C LYS A 309 -19.82 8.66 -17.94
N TYR A 310 -18.88 9.42 -17.38
CA TYR A 310 -18.16 10.48 -18.10
C TYR A 310 -16.73 10.12 -18.45
N ALA A 311 -16.08 9.27 -17.66
CA ALA A 311 -14.69 8.88 -17.88
C ALA A 311 -14.55 7.45 -18.45
N ASN A 312 -15.61 6.65 -18.44
CA ASN A 312 -15.60 5.22 -18.78
C ASN A 312 -14.60 4.43 -17.91
N ILE A 313 -14.53 4.78 -16.64
CA ILE A 313 -13.68 4.16 -15.64
C ILE A 313 -14.55 3.53 -14.56
N THR A 314 -14.44 2.21 -14.36
CA THR A 314 -14.99 1.55 -13.19
C THR A 314 -13.94 1.60 -12.09
N PRO A 315 -14.15 2.39 -11.02
CA PRO A 315 -13.17 2.50 -9.94
C PRO A 315 -13.16 1.25 -9.08
N TYR A 316 -12.10 1.11 -8.30
CA TYR A 316 -12.00 0.13 -7.24
C TYR A 316 -12.44 0.76 -5.92
N LEU A 317 -13.06 -0.04 -5.08
CA LEU A 317 -13.25 0.23 -3.66
C LEU A 317 -12.36 -0.72 -2.86
N PRO A 318 -12.02 -0.40 -1.61
CA PRO A 318 -11.52 -1.38 -0.68
C PRO A 318 -12.46 -2.59 -0.67
N THR A 319 -11.92 -3.76 -0.88
CA THR A 319 -12.73 -4.99 -0.96
C THR A 319 -12.82 -5.64 0.41
N ASP A 320 -13.84 -6.47 0.59
CA ASP A 320 -14.06 -7.25 1.80
C ASP A 320 -12.85 -8.16 2.15
N ASP A 321 -12.01 -8.47 1.14
CA ASP A 321 -10.79 -9.28 1.29
C ASP A 321 -9.59 -8.47 1.86
N GLU A 322 -9.62 -7.14 1.78
CA GLU A 322 -8.56 -6.24 2.24
C GLU A 322 -8.81 -5.70 3.64
N ALA A 323 -10.08 -5.65 4.05
CA ALA A 323 -10.49 -5.12 5.33
C ALA A 323 -10.81 -6.25 6.29
N SER A 324 -9.96 -6.42 7.29
CA SER A 324 -10.32 -7.17 8.51
C SER A 324 -11.26 -6.37 9.42
N ASP A 325 -11.63 -5.15 9.02
CA ASP A 325 -12.44 -4.22 9.80
C ASP A 325 -13.88 -4.21 9.29
N GLU A 326 -14.81 -4.59 10.16
CA GLU A 326 -16.24 -4.65 9.86
C GLU A 326 -16.82 -3.30 9.39
N GLN A 327 -16.31 -2.18 9.90
CA GLN A 327 -16.77 -0.84 9.49
C GLN A 327 -16.42 -0.55 8.04
N TYR A 328 -15.25 -1.00 7.60
CA TYR A 328 -14.80 -0.81 6.23
C TYR A 328 -15.55 -1.71 5.25
N VAL A 329 -15.83 -2.94 5.65
CA VAL A 329 -16.71 -3.88 4.91
C VAL A 329 -18.09 -3.26 4.74
N LYS A 330 -18.67 -2.77 5.83
CA LYS A 330 -19.98 -2.09 5.81
C LYS A 330 -19.95 -0.87 4.89
N TYR A 331 -18.93 -0.01 5.00
CA TYR A 331 -18.78 1.15 4.12
C TYR A 331 -18.79 0.76 2.64
N SER A 332 -18.01 -0.25 2.26
CA SER A 332 -17.97 -0.74 0.88
C SER A 332 -19.33 -1.26 0.40
N GLN A 333 -20.08 -1.93 1.27
CA GLN A 333 -21.44 -2.40 0.98
C GLN A 333 -22.41 -1.22 0.80
N ASP A 334 -22.35 -0.21 1.67
CA ASP A 334 -23.18 1.00 1.58
C ASP A 334 -22.88 1.78 0.27
N VAL A 335 -21.62 1.91 -0.13
CA VAL A 335 -21.24 2.52 -1.42
C VAL A 335 -21.81 1.74 -2.59
N LYS A 336 -21.69 0.41 -2.58
CA LYS A 336 -22.22 -0.46 -3.66
C LYS A 336 -23.76 -0.36 -3.77
N ALA A 337 -24.45 -0.34 -2.61
CA ALA A 337 -25.92 -0.21 -2.55
C ALA A 337 -26.39 1.14 -3.11
N GLU A 338 -25.75 2.24 -2.69
CA GLU A 338 -26.09 3.58 -3.16
C GLU A 338 -25.77 3.74 -4.66
N TYR A 339 -24.64 3.22 -5.13
CA TYR A 339 -24.32 3.18 -6.55
C TYR A 339 -25.39 2.43 -7.37
N ALA A 340 -25.85 1.28 -6.88
CA ALA A 340 -26.92 0.51 -7.54
C ALA A 340 -28.23 1.29 -7.62
N ARG A 341 -28.56 2.10 -6.56
CA ARG A 341 -29.70 2.99 -6.56
C ARG A 341 -29.58 4.07 -7.64
N LEU A 342 -28.39 4.72 -7.72
CA LEU A 342 -28.12 5.78 -8.72
C LEU A 342 -28.26 5.25 -10.16
N ILE A 343 -27.72 4.05 -10.43
CA ILE A 343 -27.85 3.39 -11.76
C ILE A 343 -29.31 3.09 -12.10
N LYS A 344 -30.09 2.65 -11.12
CA LYS A 344 -31.53 2.36 -11.33
C LYS A 344 -32.32 3.61 -11.67
N GLU A 345 -32.05 4.72 -10.98
CA GLU A 345 -32.72 6.01 -11.18
C GLU A 345 -32.25 6.73 -12.45
N ASN A 346 -30.98 6.62 -12.78
CA ASN A 346 -30.36 7.28 -13.91
C ASN A 346 -29.46 6.28 -14.67
N PRO A 347 -30.01 5.43 -15.53
CA PRO A 347 -29.21 4.46 -16.28
C PRO A 347 -28.14 5.16 -17.11
N ILE A 348 -26.92 4.59 -17.12
CA ILE A 348 -25.85 5.04 -18.01
C ILE A 348 -26.18 4.55 -19.40
N THR A 349 -26.66 5.44 -20.28
CA THR A 349 -26.95 5.13 -21.69
C THR A 349 -25.70 5.28 -22.54
N ASP A 350 -25.63 4.53 -23.63
CA ASP A 350 -24.46 4.52 -24.53
C ASP A 350 -24.24 5.85 -25.28
N GLU A 351 -25.17 6.78 -25.23
CA GLU A 351 -25.04 8.12 -25.84
C GLU A 351 -23.88 8.95 -25.29
N PHE A 352 -23.45 8.69 -24.04
CA PHE A 352 -22.27 9.33 -23.44
C PHE A 352 -20.99 8.47 -23.50
N ASN A 353 -21.10 7.23 -23.98
CA ASN A 353 -19.98 6.30 -24.09
C ASN A 353 -19.30 6.37 -25.45
N LEU A 354 -18.61 7.46 -25.76
CA LEU A 354 -17.84 7.64 -26.99
C LEU A 354 -16.74 6.57 -27.21
N ASN A 355 -16.49 5.68 -26.25
CA ASN A 355 -15.44 4.65 -26.33
C ASN A 355 -15.93 3.20 -26.21
N LYS A 356 -17.24 2.92 -26.12
CA LYS A 356 -17.73 1.53 -26.07
C LYS A 356 -17.77 0.82 -27.43
N GLN A 357 -17.42 1.48 -28.52
CA GLN A 357 -17.43 0.85 -29.87
C GLN A 357 -16.28 -0.12 -30.14
N CYS A 358 -15.33 -0.30 -29.22
CA CYS A 358 -14.31 -1.32 -29.36
C CYS A 358 -14.18 -2.20 -28.12
N CYS A 359 -14.48 -3.50 -28.28
CA CYS A 359 -14.25 -4.63 -27.36
C CYS A 359 -15.38 -5.00 -26.40
N CYS A 360 -16.47 -5.56 -26.95
CA CYS A 360 -17.31 -6.52 -26.23
C CYS A 360 -16.57 -7.82 -25.94
N LYS A 361 -16.08 -8.01 -24.73
CA LYS A 361 -16.01 -9.35 -24.08
C LYS A 361 -16.19 -9.16 -22.60
N ALA A 362 -17.19 -9.85 -22.04
CA ALA A 362 -17.56 -9.80 -20.63
C ALA A 362 -16.35 -9.98 -19.71
N LYS A 363 -15.95 -8.92 -19.02
CA LYS A 363 -14.93 -8.99 -17.97
C LYS A 363 -15.59 -9.57 -16.72
N LYS A 364 -15.26 -10.82 -16.37
CA LYS A 364 -15.49 -11.32 -15.02
C LYS A 364 -14.81 -10.34 -14.06
N LYS A 365 -15.57 -9.79 -13.08
CA LYS A 365 -15.02 -8.97 -12.00
C LYS A 365 -14.08 -9.85 -11.17
N LEU A 366 -12.80 -9.75 -11.45
CA LEU A 366 -11.75 -10.24 -10.53
C LEU A 366 -11.48 -9.15 -9.51
N SER A 367 -11.33 -9.50 -8.23
CA SER A 367 -10.87 -8.58 -7.21
C SER A 367 -9.52 -7.96 -7.63
N LEU A 368 -9.20 -6.78 -7.15
CA LEU A 368 -7.91 -6.12 -7.40
C LEU A 368 -6.75 -7.09 -7.11
N ARG A 369 -6.81 -7.82 -6.01
CA ARG A 369 -5.90 -8.90 -5.63
C ARG A 369 -5.77 -9.96 -6.72
N LYS A 370 -6.87 -10.55 -7.19
CA LYS A 370 -6.83 -11.61 -8.21
C LYS A 370 -6.23 -11.12 -9.52
N ARG A 371 -6.47 -9.86 -9.91
CA ARG A 371 -5.86 -9.26 -11.12
C ARG A 371 -4.38 -9.00 -10.96
N LEU A 372 -3.95 -8.46 -9.81
CA LEU A 372 -2.53 -8.23 -9.51
C LEU A 372 -1.76 -9.54 -9.41
N PHE A 373 -2.32 -10.56 -8.76
CA PHE A 373 -1.73 -11.91 -8.69
C PHE A 373 -1.66 -12.61 -10.07
N SER A 374 -2.63 -12.41 -10.97
CA SER A 374 -2.57 -13.00 -12.31
C SER A 374 -1.48 -12.35 -13.18
N ILE A 375 -1.30 -11.02 -13.07
CA ILE A 375 -0.26 -10.30 -13.80
C ILE A 375 1.15 -10.71 -13.32
N SER A 376 1.34 -10.90 -12.00
CA SER A 376 2.63 -11.36 -11.46
C SER A 376 2.99 -12.78 -11.89
N LYS A 377 2.01 -13.68 -12.05
CA LYS A 377 2.24 -15.04 -12.54
C LYS A 377 2.63 -15.10 -14.01
N GLU A 378 2.04 -14.26 -14.86
CA GLU A 378 2.39 -14.21 -16.29
C GLU A 378 3.81 -13.67 -16.53
N ASN A 379 4.30 -12.77 -15.66
CA ASN A 379 5.66 -12.24 -15.77
C ASN A 379 6.74 -13.19 -15.24
N ASN A 380 6.40 -14.10 -14.30
CA ASN A 380 7.36 -15.08 -13.75
C ASN A 380 7.60 -16.32 -14.63
N HIS A 381 6.86 -16.49 -15.73
CA HIS A 381 7.10 -17.58 -16.68
C HIS A 381 7.93 -17.18 -17.93
N LYS A 382 8.51 -15.96 -17.92
CA LYS A 382 9.33 -15.44 -19.05
C LYS A 382 10.76 -15.05 -18.64
N VAL A 383 11.26 -15.59 -17.52
CA VAL A 383 12.69 -15.50 -17.16
C VAL A 383 13.25 -16.88 -16.98
#